data_534e3c885ad0a49fc461d776eb009c9b
#
_entry.id   534e3c885ad0a49fc461d776eb009c9b
#
_cell.length_a   1.000
_cell.length_b   1.000
_cell.length_c   1.000
_cell.angle_alpha   90.00
_cell.angle_beta   90.00
_cell.angle_gamma   90.00
#
_symmetry.space_group_name_H-M   'P 1'
#
loop_
_entity.id
_entity.type
_entity.pdbx_description
1 polymer ?
#
loop_
_entity_poly.entity_id
_entity_poly.type
_entity_poly.pdbx_seq_one_letter_code
_entity_poly.pdbx_strand_id
1 'polypeptide(L)'
;MKFFSRKNNTEKPANDLAQEKGSISSRLRNALKRTRSGLEDIFAGKREINAEFLEDLESSLIMADIGAQMTDEIIQSLTQSLNRNELKDIDSVKQALRTFLISSLKANAIESNISNTEKPHVIFVVGVNGVGKTTTIGKLANNFKKEGKRILLAAGDTYRAAAVEQLQIWGNRVDVPVVAQQTGADSASVIYDAIESARAKDIDVVIADTAGRLHNKDNLMEELAKIKRVASKL
;
A
#
# COMPACT_ATOMS: atom_id res chain seq x y z
N MET A 1 35.84 46.83 31.73
CA MET A 1 34.58 46.96 30.92
C MET A 1 34.77 46.12 29.65
N LYS A 2 34.16 44.93 29.56
CA LYS A 2 34.19 44.09 28.37
C LYS A 2 32.75 43.97 27.84
N PHE A 3 32.53 44.47 26.64
CA PHE A 3 31.26 44.43 25.93
C PHE A 3 31.00 42.98 25.46
N PHE A 4 29.87 42.39 25.85
CA PHE A 4 29.33 41.16 25.31
C PHE A 4 28.61 41.47 24.00
N SER A 5 29.14 40.96 22.90
CA SER A 5 28.49 40.99 21.59
C SER A 5 27.47 39.86 21.51
N ARG A 6 26.19 40.20 21.38
CA ARG A 6 25.08 39.26 21.08
C ARG A 6 25.22 38.77 19.64
N LYS A 7 25.52 37.51 19.43
CA LYS A 7 25.36 36.85 18.12
C LYS A 7 23.87 36.66 17.83
N ASN A 8 23.38 37.34 16.83
CA ASN A 8 22.07 37.10 16.23
C ASN A 8 22.08 35.69 15.59
N ASN A 9 21.24 34.85 16.12
CA ASN A 9 20.91 33.56 15.52
C ASN A 9 19.86 33.86 14.42
N THR A 10 20.31 33.96 13.17
CA THR A 10 19.42 34.04 12.01
C THR A 10 18.82 32.66 11.81
N GLU A 11 17.52 32.54 12.04
CA GLU A 11 16.69 31.41 11.64
C GLU A 11 16.87 31.16 10.14
N LYS A 12 17.32 29.96 9.79
CA LYS A 12 17.32 29.51 8.41
C LYS A 12 15.87 29.32 7.96
N PRO A 13 15.48 29.85 6.80
CA PRO A 13 14.12 29.66 6.30
C PRO A 13 13.86 28.20 5.98
N ALA A 14 12.68 27.72 6.36
CA ALA A 14 12.15 26.37 6.15
C ALA A 14 11.82 26.10 4.66
N ASN A 15 12.80 26.24 3.76
CA ASN A 15 12.60 26.12 2.32
C ASN A 15 13.36 24.94 1.67
N ASP A 16 13.96 24.05 2.47
CA ASP A 16 14.73 22.89 1.93
C ASP A 16 13.92 21.58 1.78
N LEU A 17 12.59 21.64 1.89
CA LEU A 17 11.71 20.47 1.62
C LEU A 17 11.14 20.43 0.18
N ALA A 18 11.62 21.28 -0.72
CA ALA A 18 11.05 21.44 -2.06
C ALA A 18 11.93 20.92 -3.21
N GLN A 19 13.00 20.17 -2.97
CA GLN A 19 13.88 19.68 -4.06
C GLN A 19 14.21 18.19 -3.94
N GLU A 20 13.19 17.33 -4.07
CA GLU A 20 13.34 15.99 -4.69
C GLU A 20 12.02 15.58 -5.34
N LYS A 21 11.61 16.32 -6.35
CA LYS A 21 10.56 15.89 -7.29
C LYS A 21 11.18 14.95 -8.34
N GLY A 22 11.78 13.86 -7.92
CA GLY A 22 11.97 12.72 -8.80
C GLY A 22 10.60 12.18 -9.18
N SER A 23 10.32 12.00 -10.47
CA SER A 23 9.10 11.36 -10.96
C SER A 23 8.81 10.11 -10.14
N ILE A 24 7.53 9.82 -9.83
CA ILE A 24 7.10 8.58 -9.14
C ILE A 24 7.74 7.35 -9.81
N SER A 25 7.87 7.37 -11.13
CA SER A 25 8.54 6.31 -11.91
C SER A 25 10.04 6.18 -11.60
N SER A 26 10.77 7.27 -11.34
CA SER A 26 12.20 7.21 -10.98
C SER A 26 12.40 6.68 -9.55
N ARG A 27 11.54 7.08 -8.62
CA ARG A 27 11.56 6.57 -7.24
C ARG A 27 11.22 5.07 -7.18
N LEU A 28 10.21 4.64 -7.94
CA LEU A 28 9.84 3.23 -8.07
C LEU A 28 10.96 2.42 -8.71
N ARG A 29 11.58 2.93 -9.78
CA ARG A 29 12.73 2.28 -10.43
C ARG A 29 13.90 2.09 -9.48
N ASN A 30 14.20 3.08 -8.64
CA ASN A 30 15.27 2.99 -7.65
C ASN A 30 14.95 2.00 -6.54
N ALA A 31 13.70 1.95 -6.08
CA ALA A 31 13.24 0.99 -5.08
C ALA A 31 13.31 -0.46 -5.58
N LEU A 32 13.01 -0.69 -6.86
CA LEU A 32 13.02 -2.01 -7.50
C LEU A 32 14.39 -2.38 -8.10
N LYS A 33 15.45 -1.58 -7.87
CA LYS A 33 16.75 -1.78 -8.50
C LYS A 33 17.36 -3.16 -8.19
N ARG A 34 17.23 -3.66 -6.96
CA ARG A 34 17.75 -4.99 -6.57
C ARG A 34 17.02 -6.13 -7.28
N THR A 35 15.69 -6.12 -7.25
CA THR A 35 14.86 -7.12 -7.92
C THR A 35 15.11 -7.12 -9.43
N ARG A 36 15.23 -5.93 -10.01
CA ARG A 36 15.50 -5.76 -11.43
C ARG A 36 16.87 -6.28 -11.84
N SER A 37 17.94 -5.96 -11.09
CA SER A 37 19.30 -6.43 -11.45
C SER A 37 19.39 -7.95 -11.41
N GLY A 38 18.82 -8.61 -10.41
CA GLY A 38 18.83 -10.07 -10.32
C GLY A 38 18.15 -10.75 -11.51
N LEU A 39 17.01 -10.22 -11.97
CA LEU A 39 16.33 -10.75 -13.16
C LEU A 39 17.04 -10.34 -14.47
N GLU A 40 17.60 -9.14 -14.57
CA GLU A 40 18.34 -8.69 -15.75
C GLU A 40 19.60 -9.50 -15.99
N ASP A 41 20.30 -9.92 -14.92
CA ASP A 41 21.52 -10.73 -15.01
C ASP A 41 21.24 -12.10 -15.65
N ILE A 42 20.07 -12.71 -15.39
CA ILE A 42 19.66 -13.99 -16.01
C ILE A 42 19.38 -13.81 -17.50
N PHE A 43 18.77 -12.69 -17.87
CA PHE A 43 18.45 -12.37 -19.25
C PHE A 43 19.60 -11.68 -19.99
N ALA A 44 20.74 -11.43 -19.31
CA ALA A 44 21.93 -10.83 -19.92
C ALA A 44 22.73 -11.89 -20.69
N GLY A 45 22.98 -11.62 -21.95
CA GLY A 45 23.80 -12.47 -22.82
C GLY A 45 22.99 -13.42 -23.72
N LYS A 46 23.71 -14.12 -24.61
CA LYS A 46 23.16 -15.20 -25.45
C LYS A 46 23.23 -16.52 -24.65
N ARG A 47 22.31 -16.77 -23.76
CA ARG A 47 22.18 -18.05 -23.08
C ARG A 47 21.23 -18.96 -23.87
N GLU A 48 21.56 -20.24 -23.91
CA GLU A 48 20.62 -21.27 -24.38
C GLU A 48 19.53 -21.45 -23.36
N ILE A 49 18.29 -21.60 -23.83
CA ILE A 49 17.15 -21.88 -22.97
C ILE A 49 17.16 -23.39 -22.68
N ASN A 50 17.83 -23.76 -21.61
CA ASN A 50 17.98 -25.14 -21.14
C ASN A 50 17.44 -25.30 -19.70
N ALA A 51 17.56 -26.50 -19.13
CA ALA A 51 17.10 -26.76 -17.76
C ALA A 51 17.83 -25.87 -16.73
N GLU A 52 19.13 -25.64 -16.88
CA GLU A 52 19.94 -24.78 -16.00
C GLU A 52 19.43 -23.33 -16.01
N PHE A 53 19.06 -22.80 -17.19
CA PHE A 53 18.43 -21.47 -17.29
C PHE A 53 17.12 -21.39 -16.54
N LEU A 54 16.26 -22.43 -16.60
CA LEU A 54 14.99 -22.47 -15.89
C LEU A 54 15.19 -22.55 -14.36
N GLU A 55 16.17 -23.31 -13.87
CA GLU A 55 16.55 -23.40 -12.46
C GLU A 55 17.09 -22.04 -11.94
N ASP A 56 17.94 -21.37 -12.70
CA ASP A 56 18.44 -20.03 -12.40
C ASP A 56 17.27 -18.99 -12.31
N LEU A 57 16.32 -19.09 -13.26
CA LEU A 57 15.15 -18.24 -13.30
C LEU A 57 14.24 -18.48 -12.08
N GLU A 58 13.98 -19.75 -11.74
CA GLU A 58 13.21 -20.15 -10.56
C GLU A 58 13.83 -19.57 -9.29
N SER A 59 15.13 -19.79 -9.10
CA SER A 59 15.87 -19.26 -7.96
C SER A 59 15.74 -17.74 -7.85
N SER A 60 15.83 -17.03 -8.97
CA SER A 60 15.73 -15.56 -8.98
C SER A 60 14.32 -15.06 -8.74
N LEU A 61 13.30 -15.77 -9.18
CA LEU A 61 11.89 -15.44 -8.88
C LEU A 61 11.61 -15.58 -7.37
N ILE A 62 12.13 -16.64 -6.74
CA ILE A 62 12.05 -16.85 -5.29
C ILE A 62 12.81 -15.75 -4.54
N MET A 63 14.03 -15.41 -4.98
CA MET A 63 14.83 -14.33 -4.40
C MET A 63 14.17 -12.94 -4.57
N ALA A 64 13.34 -12.78 -5.59
CA ALA A 64 12.52 -11.60 -5.82
C ALA A 64 11.23 -11.57 -4.98
N ASP A 65 11.04 -12.53 -4.06
CA ASP A 65 9.88 -12.66 -3.16
C ASP A 65 8.55 -12.88 -3.90
N ILE A 66 8.59 -13.57 -5.06
CA ILE A 66 7.38 -13.91 -5.83
C ILE A 66 6.56 -15.03 -5.16
N GLY A 67 7.20 -15.81 -4.28
CA GLY A 67 6.57 -16.92 -3.59
C GLY A 67 6.62 -18.24 -4.41
N ALA A 68 6.78 -19.36 -3.71
CA ALA A 68 7.04 -20.67 -4.33
C ALA A 68 5.92 -21.12 -5.28
N GLN A 69 4.65 -20.97 -4.88
CA GLN A 69 3.53 -21.41 -5.72
C GLN A 69 3.47 -20.65 -7.05
N MET A 70 3.57 -19.33 -7.03
CA MET A 70 3.54 -18.50 -8.25
C MET A 70 4.77 -18.77 -9.12
N THR A 71 5.93 -19.00 -8.51
CA THR A 71 7.16 -19.35 -9.22
C THR A 71 6.99 -20.70 -9.96
N ASP A 72 6.43 -21.71 -9.30
CA ASP A 72 6.14 -23.00 -9.91
C ASP A 72 5.18 -22.88 -11.11
N GLU A 73 4.09 -22.12 -10.96
CA GLU A 73 3.15 -21.83 -12.05
C GLU A 73 3.83 -21.14 -13.25
N ILE A 74 4.75 -20.20 -12.99
CA ILE A 74 5.53 -19.53 -14.03
C ILE A 74 6.43 -20.53 -14.76
N ILE A 75 7.22 -21.31 -14.03
CA ILE A 75 8.18 -22.27 -14.61
C ILE A 75 7.44 -23.35 -15.41
N GLN A 76 6.33 -23.87 -14.92
CA GLN A 76 5.49 -24.81 -15.65
C GLN A 76 4.95 -24.20 -16.96
N SER A 77 4.44 -22.98 -16.93
CA SER A 77 3.94 -22.28 -18.11
C SER A 77 5.04 -22.07 -19.15
N LEU A 78 6.23 -21.64 -18.74
CA LEU A 78 7.36 -21.45 -19.63
C LEU A 78 7.85 -22.79 -20.23
N THR A 79 7.93 -23.84 -19.42
CA THR A 79 8.30 -25.20 -19.86
C THR A 79 7.32 -25.72 -20.90
N GLN A 80 6.02 -25.54 -20.71
CA GLN A 80 5.00 -25.94 -21.69
C GLN A 80 5.16 -25.19 -23.01
N SER A 81 5.42 -23.88 -22.97
CA SER A 81 5.61 -23.06 -24.16
C SER A 81 6.92 -23.42 -24.90
N LEU A 82 7.98 -23.79 -24.16
CA LEU A 82 9.22 -24.31 -24.73
C LEU A 82 8.97 -25.65 -25.46
N ASN A 83 8.25 -26.58 -24.86
CA ASN A 83 7.92 -27.89 -25.46
C ASN A 83 7.07 -27.73 -26.73
N ARG A 84 6.33 -26.64 -26.87
CA ARG A 84 5.55 -26.31 -28.08
C ARG A 84 6.34 -25.54 -29.12
N ASN A 85 7.65 -25.29 -28.91
CA ASN A 85 8.50 -24.43 -29.75
C ASN A 85 7.98 -22.99 -29.93
N GLU A 86 7.21 -22.47 -28.94
CA GLU A 86 6.70 -21.11 -28.96
C GLU A 86 7.74 -20.09 -28.50
N LEU A 87 8.73 -20.51 -27.68
CA LEU A 87 9.82 -19.71 -27.15
C LEU A 87 11.13 -20.07 -27.84
N LYS A 88 11.62 -19.22 -28.72
CA LYS A 88 12.81 -19.50 -29.55
C LYS A 88 14.08 -18.82 -29.06
N ASP A 89 13.94 -17.78 -28.26
CA ASP A 89 15.03 -16.95 -27.75
C ASP A 89 14.72 -16.37 -26.37
N ILE A 90 15.72 -15.81 -25.76
CA ILE A 90 15.63 -15.20 -24.42
C ILE A 90 14.60 -14.05 -24.37
N ASP A 91 14.46 -13.30 -25.46
CA ASP A 91 13.49 -12.20 -25.50
C ASP A 91 12.05 -12.71 -25.49
N SER A 92 11.77 -13.83 -26.17
CA SER A 92 10.46 -14.47 -26.13
C SER A 92 10.11 -15.02 -24.73
N VAL A 93 11.09 -15.58 -24.00
CA VAL A 93 10.91 -15.99 -22.61
C VAL A 93 10.62 -14.81 -21.70
N LYS A 94 11.37 -13.73 -21.84
CA LYS A 94 11.16 -12.49 -21.10
C LYS A 94 9.76 -11.90 -21.35
N GLN A 95 9.29 -11.94 -22.58
CA GLN A 95 7.97 -11.45 -22.94
C GLN A 95 6.86 -12.36 -22.40
N ALA A 96 7.04 -13.69 -22.42
CA ALA A 96 6.11 -14.64 -21.83
C ALA A 96 6.00 -14.44 -20.31
N LEU A 97 7.13 -14.33 -19.60
CA LEU A 97 7.18 -14.03 -18.18
C LEU A 97 6.44 -12.72 -17.86
N ARG A 98 6.73 -11.66 -18.62
CA ARG A 98 6.06 -10.36 -18.44
C ARG A 98 4.55 -10.48 -18.65
N THR A 99 4.11 -11.19 -19.67
CA THR A 99 2.69 -11.39 -19.96
C THR A 99 2.01 -12.18 -18.85
N PHE A 100 2.64 -13.24 -18.35
CA PHE A 100 2.14 -14.02 -17.22
C PHE A 100 1.97 -13.16 -15.97
N LEU A 101 2.99 -12.41 -15.58
CA LEU A 101 2.92 -11.53 -14.40
C LEU A 101 1.83 -10.45 -14.53
N ILE A 102 1.71 -9.84 -15.72
CA ILE A 102 0.66 -8.83 -15.96
C ILE A 102 -0.73 -9.47 -15.89
N SER A 103 -0.93 -10.65 -16.48
CA SER A 103 -2.23 -11.33 -16.44
C SER A 103 -2.61 -11.72 -15.01
N SER A 104 -1.67 -12.22 -14.21
CA SER A 104 -1.89 -12.58 -12.80
C SER A 104 -2.26 -11.35 -11.95
N LEU A 105 -1.59 -10.21 -12.16
CA LEU A 105 -1.93 -8.96 -11.49
C LEU A 105 -3.30 -8.44 -11.92
N LYS A 106 -3.64 -8.51 -13.21
CA LYS A 106 -4.94 -8.06 -13.72
C LYS A 106 -6.10 -8.94 -13.26
N ALA A 107 -5.90 -10.25 -13.18
CA ALA A 107 -6.93 -11.18 -12.69
C ALA A 107 -7.36 -10.88 -11.25
N ASN A 108 -6.43 -10.34 -10.44
CA ASN A 108 -6.67 -9.96 -9.06
C ASN A 108 -6.93 -8.45 -8.86
N ALA A 109 -6.86 -7.67 -9.93
CA ALA A 109 -7.15 -6.23 -9.87
C ALA A 109 -8.65 -6.01 -9.75
N ILE A 110 -9.11 -5.63 -8.59
CA ILE A 110 -10.47 -5.12 -8.40
C ILE A 110 -10.44 -3.65 -8.82
N GLU A 111 -11.16 -3.31 -9.88
CA GLU A 111 -11.39 -1.91 -10.20
C GLU A 111 -12.23 -1.30 -9.06
N SER A 112 -11.59 -0.52 -8.21
CA SER A 112 -12.29 0.24 -7.17
C SER A 112 -12.99 1.44 -7.79
N ASN A 113 -14.10 1.20 -8.49
CA ASN A 113 -14.97 2.26 -8.99
C ASN A 113 -15.80 2.84 -7.83
N ILE A 114 -15.17 3.72 -7.05
CA ILE A 114 -15.83 4.47 -5.95
C ILE A 114 -17.04 5.28 -6.45
N SER A 115 -17.13 5.50 -7.76
CA SER A 115 -18.20 6.30 -8.38
C SER A 115 -19.56 5.58 -8.51
N ASN A 116 -19.59 4.25 -8.47
CA ASN A 116 -20.78 3.43 -8.78
C ASN A 116 -21.26 2.55 -7.62
N THR A 117 -20.70 2.71 -6.42
CA THR A 117 -21.09 1.93 -5.24
C THR A 117 -22.06 2.70 -4.36
N GLU A 118 -22.86 1.98 -3.57
CA GLU A 118 -23.66 2.57 -2.48
C GLU A 118 -22.77 3.36 -1.53
N LYS A 119 -23.27 4.51 -1.09
CA LYS A 119 -22.54 5.38 -0.16
C LYS A 119 -22.85 5.03 1.30
N PRO A 120 -21.86 5.16 2.18
CA PRO A 120 -20.48 5.54 1.95
C PRO A 120 -19.62 4.36 1.45
N HIS A 121 -18.64 4.62 0.56
CA HIS A 121 -17.60 3.64 0.26
C HIS A 121 -16.62 3.55 1.43
N VAL A 122 -16.41 2.36 1.97
CA VAL A 122 -15.57 2.17 3.17
C VAL A 122 -14.22 1.57 2.80
N ILE A 123 -13.14 2.27 3.14
CA ILE A 123 -11.75 1.85 2.90
C ILE A 123 -11.08 1.53 4.24
N PHE A 124 -10.70 0.26 4.44
CA PHE A 124 -9.88 -0.15 5.58
C PHE A 124 -8.41 -0.10 5.22
N VAL A 125 -7.61 0.68 5.97
CA VAL A 125 -6.17 0.73 5.79
C VAL A 125 -5.51 -0.19 6.80
N VAL A 126 -4.99 -1.31 6.32
CA VAL A 126 -4.39 -2.37 7.13
C VAL A 126 -2.88 -2.43 6.94
N GLY A 127 -2.18 -2.96 7.93
CA GLY A 127 -0.71 -3.13 7.89
C GLY A 127 -0.08 -3.06 9.27
N VAL A 128 1.18 -3.47 9.41
CA VAL A 128 1.91 -3.46 10.68
C VAL A 128 2.21 -2.03 11.17
N ASN A 129 2.58 -1.88 12.43
CA ASN A 129 2.95 -0.57 12.96
C ASN A 129 4.20 -0.02 12.28
N GLY A 130 4.25 1.30 12.06
CA GLY A 130 5.39 1.98 11.44
C GLY A 130 5.48 1.95 9.92
N VAL A 131 4.63 1.19 9.20
CA VAL A 131 4.66 1.13 7.72
C VAL A 131 4.03 2.35 7.04
N GLY A 132 3.45 3.27 7.80
CA GLY A 132 2.91 4.52 7.25
C GLY A 132 1.41 4.52 6.99
N LYS A 133 0.60 3.66 7.64
CA LYS A 133 -0.87 3.63 7.51
C LYS A 133 -1.50 5.01 7.67
N THR A 134 -1.32 5.65 8.82
CA THR A 134 -1.92 6.96 9.14
C THR A 134 -1.47 8.05 8.18
N THR A 135 -0.20 8.02 7.74
CA THR A 135 0.30 8.94 6.70
C THR A 135 -0.37 8.69 5.34
N THR A 136 -0.60 7.44 4.98
CA THR A 136 -1.29 7.05 3.75
C THR A 136 -2.74 7.51 3.79
N ILE A 137 -3.42 7.33 4.92
CA ILE A 137 -4.80 7.80 5.15
C ILE A 137 -4.91 9.31 4.90
N GLY A 138 -4.01 10.11 5.50
CA GLY A 138 -3.99 11.56 5.30
C GLY A 138 -3.79 11.97 3.83
N LYS A 139 -2.94 11.25 3.10
CA LYS A 139 -2.74 11.50 1.66
C LYS A 139 -3.94 11.08 0.82
N LEU A 140 -4.55 9.93 1.09
CA LEU A 140 -5.76 9.46 0.41
C LEU A 140 -6.92 10.44 0.64
N ALA A 141 -7.15 10.85 1.89
CA ALA A 141 -8.17 11.82 2.23
C ALA A 141 -7.99 13.14 1.44
N ASN A 142 -6.75 13.65 1.38
CA ASN A 142 -6.47 14.86 0.60
C ASN A 142 -6.72 14.67 -0.92
N ASN A 143 -6.42 13.50 -1.46
CA ASN A 143 -6.66 13.22 -2.88
C ASN A 143 -8.16 13.15 -3.19
N PHE A 144 -8.93 12.37 -2.45
CA PHE A 144 -10.38 12.28 -2.63
C PHE A 144 -11.07 13.63 -2.42
N LYS A 145 -10.59 14.44 -1.46
CA LYS A 145 -11.10 15.80 -1.26
C LYS A 145 -10.85 16.68 -2.49
N LYS A 146 -9.68 16.58 -3.12
CA LYS A 146 -9.37 17.30 -4.37
C LYS A 146 -10.25 16.84 -5.54
N GLU A 147 -10.72 15.60 -5.52
CA GLU A 147 -11.69 15.05 -6.47
C GLU A 147 -13.13 15.46 -6.16
N GLY A 148 -13.35 16.31 -5.15
CA GLY A 148 -14.67 16.83 -4.76
C GLY A 148 -15.49 15.85 -3.91
N LYS A 149 -14.89 14.75 -3.39
CA LYS A 149 -15.57 13.80 -2.52
C LYS A 149 -15.66 14.31 -1.09
N ARG A 150 -16.77 14.00 -0.41
CA ARG A 150 -16.94 14.22 1.03
C ARG A 150 -16.38 13.00 1.78
N ILE A 151 -15.51 13.25 2.76
CA ILE A 151 -14.72 12.20 3.42
C ILE A 151 -14.91 12.27 4.92
N LEU A 152 -14.89 11.11 5.56
CA LEU A 152 -14.84 10.92 7.00
C LEU A 152 -13.70 9.98 7.35
N LEU A 153 -12.92 10.29 8.39
CA LEU A 153 -11.89 9.41 8.93
C LEU A 153 -12.42 8.68 10.16
N ALA A 154 -12.06 7.42 10.33
CA ALA A 154 -12.38 6.62 11.51
C ALA A 154 -11.10 6.15 12.22
N ALA A 155 -10.95 6.49 13.50
CA ALA A 155 -9.77 6.15 14.32
C ALA A 155 -9.95 4.77 14.95
N GLY A 156 -9.80 3.70 14.16
CA GLY A 156 -9.95 2.32 14.63
C GLY A 156 -8.73 1.75 15.36
N ASP A 157 -7.54 2.37 15.34
CA ASP A 157 -6.39 2.00 16.20
C ASP A 157 -6.59 2.59 17.61
N THR A 158 -7.62 2.11 18.31
CA THR A 158 -8.10 2.67 19.58
C THR A 158 -7.17 2.42 20.77
N TYR A 159 -6.33 1.40 20.71
CA TYR A 159 -5.43 1.06 21.80
C TYR A 159 -4.18 1.95 21.87
N ARG A 160 -3.94 2.75 20.85
CA ARG A 160 -2.80 3.65 20.77
C ARG A 160 -3.28 5.10 20.77
N ALA A 161 -3.30 5.73 21.95
CA ALA A 161 -3.69 7.13 22.06
C ALA A 161 -2.98 8.03 21.05
N ALA A 162 -1.66 7.87 20.89
CA ALA A 162 -0.86 8.62 19.91
C ALA A 162 -1.29 8.36 18.45
N ALA A 163 -1.86 7.20 18.11
CA ALA A 163 -2.36 6.94 16.76
C ALA A 163 -3.66 7.71 16.49
N VAL A 164 -4.55 7.74 17.47
CA VAL A 164 -5.80 8.52 17.43
C VAL A 164 -5.48 10.02 17.27
N GLU A 165 -4.58 10.55 18.12
CA GLU A 165 -4.14 11.95 18.06
C GLU A 165 -3.49 12.26 16.70
N GLN A 166 -2.64 11.38 16.18
CA GLN A 166 -2.01 11.54 14.88
C GLN A 166 -3.05 11.60 13.75
N LEU A 167 -4.08 10.76 13.80
CA LEU A 167 -5.14 10.78 12.80
C LEU A 167 -5.95 12.07 12.89
N GLN A 168 -6.23 12.59 14.09
CA GLN A 168 -6.89 13.87 14.31
C GLN A 168 -6.07 15.03 13.75
N ILE A 169 -4.74 15.03 13.96
CA ILE A 169 -3.84 16.04 13.37
C ILE A 169 -3.91 15.98 11.83
N TRP A 170 -3.92 14.79 11.24
CA TRP A 170 -4.10 14.66 9.79
C TRP A 170 -5.47 15.15 9.32
N GLY A 171 -6.55 14.79 10.02
CA GLY A 171 -7.90 15.27 9.72
C GLY A 171 -7.98 16.80 9.71
N ASN A 172 -7.44 17.44 10.75
CA ASN A 172 -7.36 18.91 10.83
C ASN A 172 -6.52 19.51 9.70
N ARG A 173 -5.38 18.88 9.36
CA ARG A 173 -4.48 19.39 8.31
C ARG A 173 -5.11 19.37 6.92
N VAL A 174 -5.94 18.37 6.62
CA VAL A 174 -6.62 18.23 5.33
C VAL A 174 -8.08 18.72 5.38
N ASP A 175 -8.49 19.23 6.54
CA ASP A 175 -9.85 19.70 6.82
C ASP A 175 -10.90 18.62 6.47
N VAL A 176 -10.77 17.47 7.15
CA VAL A 176 -11.63 16.29 7.06
C VAL A 176 -12.01 15.85 8.47
N PRO A 177 -13.30 15.64 8.78
CA PRO A 177 -13.75 15.21 10.10
C PRO A 177 -13.23 13.82 10.45
N VAL A 178 -12.98 13.60 11.76
CA VAL A 178 -12.51 12.35 12.32
C VAL A 178 -13.49 11.86 13.39
N VAL A 179 -13.96 10.63 13.25
CA VAL A 179 -14.69 9.91 14.31
C VAL A 179 -13.67 9.15 15.14
N ALA A 180 -13.66 9.41 16.45
CA ALA A 180 -12.81 8.75 17.43
C ALA A 180 -13.59 8.54 18.72
N GLN A 181 -13.28 7.49 19.44
CA GLN A 181 -13.77 7.22 20.80
C GLN A 181 -12.59 7.25 21.79
N GLN A 182 -12.88 7.03 23.06
CA GLN A 182 -11.87 6.95 24.11
C GLN A 182 -10.86 5.81 23.84
N THR A 183 -9.64 5.97 24.35
CA THR A 183 -8.59 4.94 24.24
C THR A 183 -9.09 3.62 24.82
N GLY A 184 -8.89 2.52 24.09
CA GLY A 184 -9.31 1.18 24.47
C GLY A 184 -10.77 0.84 24.09
N ALA A 185 -11.49 1.72 23.40
CA ALA A 185 -12.79 1.40 22.84
C ALA A 185 -12.67 0.26 21.79
N ASP A 186 -13.78 -0.42 21.52
CA ASP A 186 -13.82 -1.45 20.48
C ASP A 186 -13.69 -0.84 19.09
N SER A 187 -12.66 -1.22 18.36
CA SER A 187 -12.38 -0.73 16.97
C SER A 187 -13.59 -0.88 16.05
N ALA A 188 -14.33 -2.00 16.18
CA ALA A 188 -15.53 -2.24 15.37
C ALA A 188 -16.66 -1.25 15.69
N SER A 189 -16.79 -0.82 16.94
CA SER A 189 -17.78 0.19 17.36
C SER A 189 -17.43 1.57 16.79
N VAL A 190 -16.15 1.96 16.82
CA VAL A 190 -15.71 3.24 16.23
C VAL A 190 -16.02 3.29 14.73
N ILE A 191 -15.76 2.18 14.04
CA ILE A 191 -15.99 2.10 12.59
C ILE A 191 -17.49 2.07 12.29
N TYR A 192 -18.29 1.37 13.11
CA TYR A 192 -19.74 1.39 13.00
C TYR A 192 -20.29 2.82 13.11
N ASP A 193 -19.92 3.55 14.16
CA ASP A 193 -20.35 4.94 14.39
C ASP A 193 -19.90 5.85 13.23
N ALA A 194 -18.72 5.62 12.69
CA ALA A 194 -18.23 6.38 11.56
C ALA A 194 -19.09 6.14 10.30
N ILE A 195 -19.47 4.90 10.02
CA ILE A 195 -20.32 4.56 8.86
C ILE A 195 -21.71 5.14 9.03
N GLU A 196 -22.34 4.99 10.21
CA GLU A 196 -23.64 5.58 10.51
C GLU A 196 -23.61 7.12 10.41
N SER A 197 -22.58 7.75 10.98
CA SER A 197 -22.39 9.21 10.84
C SER A 197 -22.19 9.61 9.36
N ALA A 198 -21.50 8.79 8.58
CA ALA A 198 -21.25 9.05 7.17
C ALA A 198 -22.54 8.99 6.34
N ARG A 199 -23.41 8.00 6.62
CA ARG A 199 -24.73 7.89 5.99
C ARG A 199 -25.61 9.10 6.30
N ALA A 200 -25.68 9.47 7.58
CA ALA A 200 -26.49 10.60 8.02
C ALA A 200 -26.04 11.94 7.41
N LYS A 201 -24.75 12.06 7.06
CA LYS A 201 -24.15 13.28 6.49
C LYS A 201 -23.93 13.21 4.99
N ASP A 202 -24.39 12.17 4.32
CA ASP A 202 -24.20 11.90 2.90
C ASP A 202 -22.71 11.98 2.48
N ILE A 203 -21.83 11.35 3.29
CA ILE A 203 -20.39 11.23 3.02
C ILE A 203 -20.16 10.22 1.89
N ASP A 204 -19.23 10.51 0.98
CA ASP A 204 -18.91 9.63 -0.14
C ASP A 204 -17.96 8.50 0.27
N VAL A 205 -16.96 8.81 1.13
CA VAL A 205 -15.88 7.87 1.48
C VAL A 205 -15.58 7.92 2.97
N VAL A 206 -15.56 6.76 3.61
CA VAL A 206 -15.01 6.56 4.97
C VAL A 206 -13.66 5.88 4.85
N ILE A 207 -12.61 6.46 5.46
CA ILE A 207 -11.29 5.85 5.52
C ILE A 207 -10.99 5.49 6.99
N ALA A 208 -10.87 4.20 7.27
CA ALA A 208 -10.66 3.69 8.61
C ALA A 208 -9.18 3.28 8.82
N ASP A 209 -8.54 3.87 9.86
CA ASP A 209 -7.28 3.36 10.40
C ASP A 209 -7.55 2.12 11.22
N THR A 210 -6.64 1.13 11.21
CA THR A 210 -6.76 -0.11 11.96
C THR A 210 -5.50 -0.37 12.79
N ALA A 211 -5.63 -1.17 13.83
CA ALA A 211 -4.48 -1.63 14.61
C ALA A 211 -3.46 -2.36 13.70
N GLY A 212 -2.18 -2.32 14.08
CA GLY A 212 -1.09 -2.92 13.29
C GLY A 212 -0.13 -3.77 14.13
N ARG A 213 -0.64 -4.60 15.03
CA ARG A 213 0.17 -5.38 15.97
C ARG A 213 0.70 -6.66 15.34
N LEU A 214 1.97 -6.66 14.92
CA LEU A 214 2.60 -7.82 14.28
C LEU A 214 2.78 -9.03 15.22
N HIS A 215 3.02 -8.77 16.51
CA HIS A 215 3.31 -9.81 17.51
C HIS A 215 2.11 -10.63 17.94
N ASN A 216 0.91 -10.27 17.50
CA ASN A 216 -0.33 -11.00 17.80
C ASN A 216 -1.21 -11.09 16.54
N LYS A 217 -0.73 -11.86 15.55
CA LYS A 217 -1.36 -11.94 14.22
C LYS A 217 -2.79 -12.48 14.28
N ASP A 218 -3.04 -13.51 15.09
CA ASP A 218 -4.36 -14.14 15.17
C ASP A 218 -5.39 -13.17 15.71
N ASN A 219 -5.12 -12.47 16.80
CA ASN A 219 -6.00 -11.45 17.36
C ASN A 219 -6.24 -10.28 16.39
N LEU A 220 -5.22 -9.88 15.61
CA LEU A 220 -5.38 -8.84 14.60
C LEU A 220 -6.31 -9.28 13.48
N MET A 221 -6.18 -10.52 13.00
CA MET A 221 -7.04 -11.07 11.96
C MET A 221 -8.48 -11.26 12.45
N GLU A 222 -8.68 -11.67 13.70
CA GLU A 222 -9.99 -11.74 14.33
C GLU A 222 -10.64 -10.36 14.48
N GLU A 223 -9.87 -9.35 14.87
CA GLU A 223 -10.34 -7.96 14.95
C GLU A 223 -10.77 -7.45 13.56
N LEU A 224 -9.96 -7.66 12.52
CA LEU A 224 -10.30 -7.31 11.14
C LEU A 224 -11.55 -8.05 10.64
N ALA A 225 -11.67 -9.34 10.95
CA ALA A 225 -12.85 -10.13 10.61
C ALA A 225 -14.11 -9.61 11.31
N LYS A 226 -13.99 -9.21 12.59
CA LYS A 226 -15.08 -8.55 13.35
C LYS A 226 -15.48 -7.23 12.69
N ILE A 227 -14.51 -6.37 12.37
CA ILE A 227 -14.75 -5.08 11.71
C ILE A 227 -15.49 -5.30 10.38
N LYS A 228 -15.00 -6.22 9.54
CA LYS A 228 -15.63 -6.58 8.26
C LYS A 228 -17.09 -7.01 8.47
N ARG A 229 -17.32 -7.94 9.42
CA ARG A 229 -18.66 -8.44 9.72
C ARG A 229 -19.63 -7.35 10.21
N VAL A 230 -19.13 -6.39 10.99
CA VAL A 230 -19.93 -5.26 11.48
C VAL A 230 -20.25 -4.30 10.34
N ALA A 231 -19.24 -3.93 9.53
CA ALA A 231 -19.42 -3.04 8.39
C ALA A 231 -20.35 -3.63 7.31
N SER A 232 -20.33 -4.96 7.10
CA SER A 232 -21.19 -5.61 6.10
C SER A 232 -22.67 -5.72 6.51
N LYS A 233 -23.04 -5.32 7.73
CA LYS A 233 -24.44 -5.28 8.20
C LYS A 233 -25.11 -3.94 7.92
N LEU A 234 -24.32 -2.98 7.57
CA LEU A 234 -24.69 -1.62 7.22
C LEU A 234 -24.78 -1.45 5.70
#